data_a15eabd83c1b24e7ec4d56a8990ccdc4
#
_entry.id   a15eabd83c1b24e7ec4d56a8990ccdc4
#
_cell.length_a   1.000
_cell.length_b   1.000
_cell.length_c   1.000
_cell.angle_alpha   90.00
_cell.angle_beta   90.00
_cell.angle_gamma   90.00
#
_symmetry.space_group_name_H-M   'P 1'
#
loop_
_entity.id
_entity.type
_entity.pdbx_description
1 polymer ?
#
loop_
_entity_poly.entity_id
_entity_poly.type
_entity_poly.pdbx_seq_one_letter_code
_entity_poly.pdbx_strand_id
1 'polypeptide(L)'
;MDGNGRWARERGWTRIKGHEQGSQAVRRVVDACLEAGVEFLTLYAFSTENWKRPPHEVAGLMLLLEKFLSEKVSEMNENGVRLATIGRTADLPGPVRKRLERAIRETAGNTRITLTLALNYGGRDEIVDAVREIAGEVRAGTLPPDRIDAAALAGHLYTRGMPDPDLLIRTSGEMRLSNFLLWQLSYTEIHVTQTLWPDFGREELFAALADYASRDRRFGGAQENPVPSRA
;
A
#
# COMPACT_ATOMS: atom_id res chain seq x y z
N MET A 1 1.85 7.54 0.98
CA MET A 1 2.82 8.44 0.26
C MET A 1 2.25 9.86 0.19
N ASP A 2 2.21 10.57 1.31
CA ASP A 2 1.61 11.91 1.39
C ASP A 2 2.68 13.01 1.50
N GLY A 3 2.34 14.26 1.10
CA GLY A 3 3.25 15.40 1.20
C GLY A 3 3.89 15.87 -0.10
N ASN A 4 3.77 15.13 -1.22
CA ASN A 4 4.42 15.48 -2.50
C ASN A 4 4.14 16.93 -2.95
N GLY A 5 2.85 17.34 -2.91
CA GLY A 5 2.46 18.70 -3.31
C GLY A 5 2.91 19.78 -2.32
N ARG A 6 2.98 19.46 -1.04
CA ARG A 6 3.46 20.34 0.04
C ARG A 6 4.97 20.58 -0.11
N TRP A 7 5.71 19.51 -0.30
CA TRP A 7 7.15 19.51 -0.55
C TRP A 7 7.55 20.38 -1.76
N ALA A 8 6.79 20.23 -2.87
CA ALA A 8 7.03 21.05 -4.06
C ALA A 8 6.73 22.53 -3.82
N ARG A 9 5.61 22.84 -3.15
CA ARG A 9 5.21 24.22 -2.83
C ARG A 9 6.24 24.94 -1.95
N GLU A 10 6.81 24.28 -0.96
CA GLU A 10 7.85 24.82 -0.08
C GLU A 10 9.12 25.22 -0.85
N ARG A 11 9.33 24.63 -2.04
CA ARG A 11 10.48 24.87 -2.93
C ARG A 11 10.14 25.74 -4.15
N GLY A 12 8.92 26.27 -4.22
CA GLY A 12 8.45 27.05 -5.38
C GLY A 12 8.24 26.20 -6.65
N TRP A 13 8.08 24.88 -6.51
CA TRP A 13 7.94 23.96 -7.64
C TRP A 13 6.49 23.54 -7.88
N THR A 14 6.24 23.02 -9.09
CA THR A 14 4.93 22.46 -9.43
C THR A 14 4.65 21.17 -8.66
N ARG A 15 3.36 20.85 -8.43
CA ARG A 15 2.96 19.60 -7.78
C ARG A 15 3.49 18.35 -8.49
N ILE A 16 3.54 18.37 -9.82
CA ILE A 16 4.09 17.27 -10.63
C ILE A 16 5.55 17.03 -10.28
N LYS A 17 6.35 18.09 -10.08
CA LYS A 17 7.75 17.96 -9.66
C LYS A 17 7.87 17.27 -8.29
N GLY A 18 6.96 17.56 -7.37
CA GLY A 18 6.88 16.83 -6.09
C GLY A 18 6.60 15.33 -6.28
N HIS A 19 5.70 14.98 -7.19
CA HIS A 19 5.41 13.56 -7.50
C HIS A 19 6.58 12.87 -8.21
N GLU A 20 7.33 13.56 -9.07
CA GLU A 20 8.58 13.02 -9.64
C GLU A 20 9.60 12.68 -8.55
N GLN A 21 9.81 13.58 -7.59
CA GLN A 21 10.70 13.31 -6.45
C GLN A 21 10.13 12.20 -5.55
N GLY A 22 8.82 12.17 -5.35
CA GLY A 22 8.16 11.08 -4.64
C GLY A 22 8.35 9.71 -5.29
N SER A 23 8.48 9.63 -6.62
CA SER A 23 8.81 8.39 -7.31
C SER A 23 10.23 7.89 -7.02
N GLN A 24 11.19 8.81 -6.78
CA GLN A 24 12.54 8.45 -6.34
C GLN A 24 12.56 7.92 -4.91
N ALA A 25 11.66 8.43 -4.04
CA ALA A 25 11.52 7.92 -2.68
C ALA A 25 11.08 6.44 -2.66
N VAL A 26 10.27 5.99 -3.64
CA VAL A 26 9.88 4.57 -3.77
C VAL A 26 11.12 3.67 -3.79
N ARG A 27 12.13 4.00 -4.60
CA ARG A 27 13.37 3.23 -4.68
C ARG A 27 14.07 3.16 -3.32
N ARG A 28 14.31 4.30 -2.68
CA ARG A 28 14.99 4.35 -1.37
C ARG A 28 14.29 3.51 -0.31
N VAL A 29 12.96 3.55 -0.33
CA VAL A 29 12.14 2.76 0.61
C VAL A 29 12.20 1.27 0.30
N VAL A 30 12.15 0.87 -0.98
CA VAL A 30 12.30 -0.53 -1.38
C VAL A 30 13.68 -1.08 -0.98
N ASP A 31 14.76 -0.31 -1.25
CA ASP A 31 16.12 -0.69 -0.87
C ASP A 31 16.23 -0.85 0.67
N ALA A 32 15.67 0.07 1.44
CA ALA A 32 15.63 -0.01 2.90
C ALA A 32 14.77 -1.18 3.42
N CYS A 33 13.65 -1.49 2.77
CA CYS A 33 12.83 -2.65 3.09
C CYS A 33 13.58 -3.96 2.85
N LEU A 34 14.33 -4.06 1.74
CA LEU A 34 15.17 -5.21 1.44
C LEU A 34 16.28 -5.40 2.49
N GLU A 35 16.89 -4.30 2.95
CA GLU A 35 17.88 -4.32 4.02
C GLU A 35 17.29 -4.78 5.36
N ALA A 36 16.07 -4.33 5.67
CA ALA A 36 15.36 -4.68 6.89
C ALA A 36 14.71 -6.08 6.88
N GLY A 37 14.71 -6.79 5.75
CA GLY A 37 14.05 -8.08 5.61
C GLY A 37 12.52 -8.01 5.56
N VAL A 38 11.95 -6.88 5.12
CA VAL A 38 10.50 -6.73 4.92
C VAL A 38 10.07 -7.55 3.70
N GLU A 39 9.08 -8.43 3.88
CA GLU A 39 8.60 -9.31 2.81
C GLU A 39 7.51 -8.68 1.94
N PHE A 40 6.69 -7.80 2.52
CA PHE A 40 5.58 -7.13 1.83
C PHE A 40 5.61 -5.62 2.07
N LEU A 41 5.62 -4.85 0.98
CA LEU A 41 5.52 -3.39 1.01
C LEU A 41 4.34 -2.96 0.15
N THR A 42 3.32 -2.35 0.75
CA THR A 42 2.19 -1.78 0.00
C THR A 42 2.27 -0.26 -0.02
N LEU A 43 2.28 0.32 -1.20
CA LEU A 43 2.33 1.77 -1.40
C LEU A 43 1.01 2.32 -1.94
N TYR A 44 0.42 3.30 -1.25
CA TYR A 44 -0.79 3.99 -1.72
C TYR A 44 -0.43 5.02 -2.79
N ALA A 45 -0.40 4.58 -4.05
CA ALA A 45 0.11 5.38 -5.16
C ALA A 45 -0.97 6.25 -5.82
N PHE A 46 -2.21 5.73 -5.98
CA PHE A 46 -3.32 6.48 -6.58
C PHE A 46 -4.66 6.01 -6.03
N SER A 47 -5.36 6.90 -5.29
CA SER A 47 -6.67 6.60 -4.72
C SER A 47 -7.81 6.88 -5.71
N THR A 48 -9.00 6.27 -5.48
CA THR A 48 -10.21 6.58 -6.26
C THR A 48 -10.60 8.06 -6.18
N GLU A 49 -10.33 8.73 -5.06
CA GLU A 49 -10.58 10.16 -4.89
C GLU A 49 -9.65 11.05 -5.74
N ASN A 50 -8.48 10.54 -6.16
CA ASN A 50 -7.53 11.30 -6.96
C ASN A 50 -8.05 11.63 -8.38
N TRP A 51 -9.03 10.88 -8.89
CA TRP A 51 -9.70 11.23 -10.14
C TRP A 51 -10.41 12.59 -10.11
N LYS A 52 -10.74 13.10 -8.91
CA LYS A 52 -11.35 14.43 -8.73
C LYS A 52 -10.36 15.59 -8.86
N ARG A 53 -9.06 15.30 -8.99
CA ARG A 53 -8.02 16.32 -9.21
C ARG A 53 -8.13 16.93 -10.61
N PRO A 54 -7.52 18.11 -10.83
CA PRO A 54 -7.48 18.70 -12.16
C PRO A 54 -6.98 17.70 -13.23
N PRO A 55 -7.60 17.63 -14.41
CA PRO A 55 -7.29 16.63 -15.43
C PRO A 55 -5.79 16.59 -15.83
N HIS A 56 -5.13 17.77 -15.88
CA HIS A 56 -3.69 17.85 -16.19
C HIS A 56 -2.83 17.21 -15.10
N GLU A 57 -3.23 17.29 -13.81
CA GLU A 57 -2.52 16.64 -12.71
C GLU A 57 -2.69 15.11 -12.80
N VAL A 58 -3.91 14.64 -13.06
CA VAL A 58 -4.20 13.20 -13.25
C VAL A 58 -3.39 12.66 -14.43
N ALA A 59 -3.39 13.33 -15.57
CA ALA A 59 -2.62 12.94 -16.74
C ALA A 59 -1.10 12.86 -16.41
N GLY A 60 -0.58 13.85 -15.69
CA GLY A 60 0.81 13.86 -15.24
C GLY A 60 1.16 12.68 -14.32
N LEU A 61 0.26 12.32 -13.39
CA LEU A 61 0.43 11.15 -12.51
C LEU A 61 0.43 9.83 -13.30
N MET A 62 -0.44 9.69 -14.30
CA MET A 62 -0.47 8.51 -15.17
C MET A 62 0.80 8.39 -16.01
N LEU A 63 1.34 9.49 -16.54
CA LEU A 63 2.63 9.49 -17.24
C LEU A 63 3.79 9.10 -16.32
N LEU A 64 3.82 9.60 -15.07
CA LEU A 64 4.83 9.22 -14.10
C LEU A 64 4.77 7.74 -13.74
N LEU A 65 3.55 7.19 -13.58
CA LEU A 65 3.35 5.76 -13.34
C LEU A 65 3.82 4.93 -14.55
N GLU A 66 3.47 5.33 -15.76
CA GLU A 66 3.92 4.66 -16.99
C GLU A 66 5.44 4.65 -17.11
N LYS A 67 6.09 5.79 -16.83
CA LYS A 67 7.55 5.92 -16.81
C LYS A 67 8.18 4.99 -15.77
N PHE A 68 7.66 5.02 -14.53
CA PHE A 68 8.13 4.14 -13.46
C PHE A 68 8.06 2.66 -13.86
N LEU A 69 6.92 2.21 -14.40
CA LEU A 69 6.73 0.83 -14.85
C LEU A 69 7.63 0.44 -16.02
N SER A 70 8.07 1.41 -16.83
CA SER A 70 8.97 1.14 -17.96
C SER A 70 10.43 1.06 -17.56
N GLU A 71 10.85 1.90 -16.62
CA GLU A 71 12.27 2.10 -16.28
C GLU A 71 12.73 1.19 -15.14
N LYS A 72 11.80 0.69 -14.29
CA LYS A 72 12.16 0.03 -13.04
C LYS A 72 12.10 -1.50 -13.04
N VAL A 73 11.62 -2.12 -14.11
CA VAL A 73 11.48 -3.59 -14.17
C VAL A 73 12.84 -4.29 -14.12
N SER A 74 13.86 -3.78 -14.81
CA SER A 74 15.22 -4.37 -14.76
C SER A 74 15.76 -4.35 -13.34
N GLU A 75 15.71 -3.18 -12.70
CA GLU A 75 16.15 -2.98 -11.31
C GLU A 75 15.36 -3.86 -10.32
N MET A 76 14.03 -4.03 -10.53
CA MET A 76 13.21 -4.94 -9.74
C MET A 76 13.69 -6.38 -9.86
N ASN A 77 14.01 -6.84 -11.07
CA ASN A 77 14.51 -8.20 -11.30
C ASN A 77 15.90 -8.41 -10.69
N GLU A 78 16.81 -7.46 -10.83
CA GLU A 78 18.14 -7.50 -10.24
C GLU A 78 18.09 -7.59 -8.70
N ASN A 79 17.11 -6.92 -8.08
CA ASN A 79 16.94 -6.90 -6.63
C ASN A 79 15.96 -7.96 -6.09
N GLY A 80 15.36 -8.78 -6.95
CA GLY A 80 14.39 -9.80 -6.55
C GLY A 80 13.06 -9.24 -6.04
N VAL A 81 12.64 -8.06 -6.53
CA VAL A 81 11.38 -7.38 -6.19
C VAL A 81 10.27 -7.89 -7.10
N ARG A 82 9.25 -8.51 -6.53
CA ARG A 82 8.01 -8.89 -7.21
C ARG A 82 7.03 -7.73 -7.19
N LEU A 83 6.57 -7.29 -8.35
CA LEU A 83 5.54 -6.27 -8.46
C LEU A 83 4.14 -6.90 -8.38
N ALA A 84 3.28 -6.34 -7.53
CA ALA A 84 1.87 -6.65 -7.44
C ALA A 84 1.03 -5.36 -7.46
N THR A 85 -0.28 -5.49 -7.58
CA THR A 85 -1.19 -4.35 -7.53
C THR A 85 -2.52 -4.73 -6.90
N ILE A 86 -3.14 -3.74 -6.25
CA ILE A 86 -4.50 -3.80 -5.71
C ILE A 86 -5.30 -2.60 -6.21
N GLY A 87 -6.62 -2.74 -6.30
CA GLY A 87 -7.55 -1.72 -6.76
C GLY A 87 -8.12 -2.02 -8.15
N ARG A 88 -8.96 -1.11 -8.65
CA ARG A 88 -9.66 -1.24 -9.95
C ARG A 88 -8.73 -0.87 -11.11
N THR A 89 -7.69 -1.67 -11.31
CA THR A 89 -6.65 -1.41 -12.33
C THR A 89 -7.16 -1.57 -13.75
N ALA A 90 -8.26 -2.28 -13.96
CA ALA A 90 -8.92 -2.40 -15.27
C ALA A 90 -9.41 -1.04 -15.80
N ASP A 91 -9.73 -0.09 -14.90
CA ASP A 91 -10.23 1.25 -15.26
C ASP A 91 -9.09 2.25 -15.54
N LEU A 92 -7.83 1.85 -15.40
CA LEU A 92 -6.68 2.69 -15.73
C LEU A 92 -6.57 2.90 -17.26
N PRO A 93 -5.97 4.03 -17.71
CA PRO A 93 -5.72 4.26 -19.13
C PRO A 93 -4.99 3.08 -19.78
N GLY A 94 -5.43 2.70 -20.99
CA GLY A 94 -4.95 1.51 -21.68
C GLY A 94 -3.43 1.36 -21.76
N PRO A 95 -2.65 2.41 -22.08
CA PRO A 95 -1.18 2.33 -22.08
C PRO A 95 -0.60 1.98 -20.71
N VAL A 96 -1.08 2.62 -19.64
CA VAL A 96 -0.64 2.37 -18.25
C VAL A 96 -0.97 0.93 -17.85
N ARG A 97 -2.21 0.47 -18.13
CA ARG A 97 -2.64 -0.89 -17.82
C ARG A 97 -1.76 -1.94 -18.50
N LYS A 98 -1.49 -1.80 -19.80
CA LYS A 98 -0.63 -2.72 -20.56
C LYS A 98 0.78 -2.80 -19.99
N ARG A 99 1.37 -1.67 -19.58
CA ARG A 99 2.69 -1.63 -18.95
C ARG A 99 2.68 -2.26 -17.58
N LEU A 100 1.64 -2.00 -16.78
CA LEU A 100 1.46 -2.60 -15.46
C LEU A 100 1.38 -4.13 -15.55
N GLU A 101 0.50 -4.65 -16.40
CA GLU A 101 0.36 -6.09 -16.64
C GLU A 101 1.68 -6.74 -17.11
N ARG A 102 2.42 -6.04 -17.96
CA ARG A 102 3.73 -6.50 -18.44
C ARG A 102 4.74 -6.54 -17.28
N ALA A 103 4.86 -5.47 -16.51
CA ALA A 103 5.80 -5.38 -15.37
C ALA A 103 5.50 -6.46 -14.31
N ILE A 104 4.22 -6.71 -14.00
CA ILE A 104 3.80 -7.79 -13.10
C ILE A 104 4.25 -9.16 -13.62
N ARG A 105 4.04 -9.45 -14.91
CA ARG A 105 4.49 -10.73 -15.50
C ARG A 105 6.00 -10.88 -15.49
N GLU A 106 6.75 -9.83 -15.84
CA GLU A 106 8.21 -9.84 -15.92
C GLU A 106 8.89 -10.01 -14.56
N THR A 107 8.22 -9.60 -13.47
CA THR A 107 8.74 -9.72 -12.09
C THR A 107 8.13 -10.86 -11.28
N ALA A 108 7.24 -11.67 -11.88
CA ALA A 108 6.46 -12.69 -11.17
C ALA A 108 7.32 -13.78 -10.49
N GLY A 109 8.52 -14.05 -11.02
CA GLY A 109 9.47 -15.02 -10.45
C GLY A 109 10.29 -14.52 -9.25
N ASN A 110 10.20 -13.24 -8.91
CA ASN A 110 10.97 -12.64 -7.83
C ASN A 110 10.35 -12.96 -6.46
N THR A 111 11.19 -13.13 -5.43
CA THR A 111 10.75 -13.67 -4.13
C THR A 111 11.33 -12.95 -2.91
N ARG A 112 12.19 -11.92 -3.09
CA ARG A 112 12.81 -11.25 -1.93
C ARG A 112 11.87 -10.29 -1.22
N ILE A 113 11.05 -9.56 -1.98
CA ILE A 113 10.02 -8.65 -1.47
C ILE A 113 8.88 -8.54 -2.48
N THR A 114 7.65 -8.46 -2.02
CA THR A 114 6.50 -8.10 -2.85
C THR A 114 6.19 -6.61 -2.68
N LEU A 115 6.41 -5.82 -3.75
CA LEU A 115 6.01 -4.43 -3.83
C LEU A 115 4.59 -4.35 -4.42
N THR A 116 3.62 -4.00 -3.61
CA THR A 116 2.23 -3.82 -4.03
C THR A 116 1.90 -2.34 -4.23
N LEU A 117 1.50 -1.96 -5.43
CA LEU A 117 1.00 -0.62 -5.72
C LEU A 117 -0.53 -0.60 -5.61
N ALA A 118 -1.08 0.17 -4.67
CA ALA A 118 -2.51 0.45 -4.60
C ALA A 118 -2.83 1.55 -5.62
N LEU A 119 -3.48 1.15 -6.72
CA LEU A 119 -3.78 1.97 -7.90
C LEU A 119 -5.28 2.00 -8.16
N ASN A 120 -5.86 3.20 -8.31
CA ASN A 120 -7.31 3.37 -8.40
C ASN A 120 -8.01 2.60 -7.26
N TYR A 121 -7.43 2.75 -6.07
CA TYR A 121 -7.79 1.98 -4.88
C TYR A 121 -8.60 2.85 -3.89
N GLY A 122 -9.57 2.22 -3.24
CA GLY A 122 -10.27 2.74 -2.07
C GLY A 122 -10.81 1.57 -1.25
N GLY A 123 -10.57 1.55 0.06
CA GLY A 123 -10.97 0.44 0.93
C GLY A 123 -12.48 0.22 0.98
N ARG A 124 -13.28 1.29 0.87
CA ARG A 124 -14.74 1.15 0.75
C ARG A 124 -15.15 0.49 -0.56
N ASP A 125 -14.49 0.89 -1.67
CA ASP A 125 -14.73 0.29 -2.98
C ASP A 125 -14.34 -1.18 -3.00
N GLU A 126 -13.19 -1.53 -2.42
CA GLU A 126 -12.71 -2.91 -2.28
C GLU A 126 -13.73 -3.79 -1.56
N ILE A 127 -14.24 -3.34 -0.40
CA ILE A 127 -15.25 -4.09 0.38
C ILE A 127 -16.53 -4.27 -0.44
N VAL A 128 -17.00 -3.23 -1.13
CA VAL A 128 -18.19 -3.32 -1.99
C VAL A 128 -17.99 -4.30 -3.15
N ASP A 129 -16.80 -4.31 -3.76
CA ASP A 129 -16.51 -5.23 -4.86
C ASP A 129 -16.42 -6.68 -4.35
N ALA A 130 -15.80 -6.92 -3.19
CA ALA A 130 -15.78 -8.23 -2.53
C ALA A 130 -17.20 -8.73 -2.22
N VAL A 131 -18.07 -7.87 -1.67
CA VAL A 131 -19.49 -8.22 -1.41
C VAL A 131 -20.24 -8.57 -2.70
N ARG A 132 -19.95 -7.87 -3.81
CA ARG A 132 -20.57 -8.19 -5.11
C ARG A 132 -20.12 -9.55 -5.66
N GLU A 133 -18.83 -9.90 -5.51
CA GLU A 133 -18.30 -11.20 -5.89
C GLU A 133 -18.99 -12.31 -5.05
N ILE A 134 -19.02 -12.17 -3.72
CA ILE A 134 -19.70 -13.09 -2.79
C ILE A 134 -21.19 -13.26 -3.15
N ALA A 135 -21.91 -12.14 -3.41
CA ALA A 135 -23.31 -12.22 -3.82
C ALA A 135 -23.50 -12.95 -5.16
N GLY A 136 -22.54 -12.82 -6.06
CA GLY A 136 -22.50 -13.59 -7.31
C GLY A 136 -22.36 -15.09 -7.07
N GLU A 137 -21.45 -15.49 -6.18
CA GLU A 137 -21.24 -16.90 -5.80
C GLU A 137 -22.44 -17.50 -5.08
N VAL A 138 -23.07 -16.75 -4.17
CA VAL A 138 -24.32 -17.18 -3.50
C VAL A 138 -25.42 -17.41 -4.52
N ARG A 139 -25.59 -16.49 -5.48
CA ARG A 139 -26.59 -16.64 -6.55
C ARG A 139 -26.30 -17.84 -7.46
N ALA A 140 -25.02 -18.14 -7.69
CA ALA A 140 -24.59 -19.31 -8.48
C ALA A 140 -24.67 -20.62 -7.70
N GLY A 141 -24.93 -20.59 -6.36
CA GLY A 141 -24.99 -21.76 -5.49
C GLY A 141 -23.60 -22.33 -5.14
N THR A 142 -22.50 -21.60 -5.42
CA THR A 142 -21.13 -22.04 -5.11
C THR A 142 -20.68 -21.67 -3.70
N LEU A 143 -21.32 -20.67 -3.07
CA LEU A 143 -21.09 -20.27 -1.68
C LEU A 143 -22.43 -20.23 -0.93
N PRO A 144 -22.67 -21.11 0.08
CA PRO A 144 -23.83 -21.03 0.94
C PRO A 144 -23.81 -19.76 1.81
N PRO A 145 -24.97 -19.07 2.04
CA PRO A 145 -25.00 -17.82 2.82
C PRO A 145 -24.48 -17.96 4.26
N ASP A 146 -24.64 -19.11 4.89
CA ASP A 146 -24.16 -19.43 6.24
C ASP A 146 -22.63 -19.65 6.30
N ARG A 147 -21.96 -19.72 5.17
CA ARG A 147 -20.49 -19.78 5.04
C ARG A 147 -19.84 -18.42 4.81
N ILE A 148 -20.63 -17.35 4.79
CA ILE A 148 -20.09 -15.99 4.68
C ILE A 148 -19.59 -15.55 6.07
N ASP A 149 -18.29 -15.65 6.28
CA ASP A 149 -17.58 -15.23 7.48
C ASP A 149 -16.46 -14.24 7.14
N ALA A 150 -15.65 -13.84 8.13
CA ALA A 150 -14.51 -12.93 7.94
C ALA A 150 -13.48 -13.50 6.96
N ALA A 151 -13.25 -14.81 6.97
CA ALA A 151 -12.30 -15.46 6.07
C ALA A 151 -12.82 -15.47 4.62
N ALA A 152 -14.11 -15.73 4.43
CA ALA A 152 -14.75 -15.64 3.13
C ALA A 152 -14.63 -14.22 2.56
N LEU A 153 -14.90 -13.18 3.37
CA LEU A 153 -14.72 -11.79 2.93
C LEU A 153 -13.26 -11.48 2.59
N ALA A 154 -12.31 -11.85 3.46
CA ALA A 154 -10.89 -11.64 3.23
C ALA A 154 -10.39 -12.32 1.93
N GLY A 155 -10.95 -13.51 1.61
CA GLY A 155 -10.66 -14.22 0.37
C GLY A 155 -11.12 -13.53 -0.92
N HIS A 156 -12.01 -12.53 -0.82
CA HIS A 156 -12.53 -11.75 -1.93
C HIS A 156 -11.97 -10.31 -1.98
N LEU A 157 -11.18 -9.89 -0.97
CA LEU A 157 -10.49 -8.61 -1.03
C LEU A 157 -9.39 -8.61 -2.10
N TYR A 158 -8.99 -7.43 -2.55
CA TYR A 158 -7.87 -7.31 -3.51
C TYR A 158 -6.54 -7.80 -2.93
N THR A 159 -6.42 -7.85 -1.60
CA THR A 159 -5.25 -8.33 -0.86
C THR A 159 -5.27 -9.83 -0.58
N ARG A 160 -6.20 -10.59 -1.17
CA ARG A 160 -6.27 -12.04 -0.99
C ARG A 160 -4.91 -12.71 -1.24
N GLY A 161 -4.51 -13.59 -0.33
CA GLY A 161 -3.22 -14.28 -0.38
C GLY A 161 -2.02 -13.46 0.13
N MET A 162 -2.25 -12.24 0.60
CA MET A 162 -1.24 -11.43 1.32
C MET A 162 -1.61 -11.39 2.81
N PRO A 163 -0.61 -11.34 3.71
CA PRO A 163 -0.87 -11.11 5.13
C PRO A 163 -1.40 -9.69 5.36
N ASP A 164 -2.15 -9.52 6.44
CA ASP A 164 -2.50 -8.19 6.92
C ASP A 164 -1.23 -7.42 7.34
N PRO A 165 -1.16 -6.10 7.13
CA PRO A 165 0.03 -5.34 7.43
C PRO A 165 0.26 -5.22 8.94
N ASP A 166 1.52 -5.41 9.36
CA ASP A 166 1.94 -5.22 10.76
C ASP A 166 2.09 -3.74 11.12
N LEU A 167 2.54 -2.92 10.18
CA LEU A 167 2.84 -1.51 10.37
C LEU A 167 2.29 -0.65 9.23
N LEU A 168 1.53 0.38 9.58
CA LEU A 168 1.15 1.48 8.70
C LEU A 168 2.03 2.69 9.00
N ILE A 169 2.75 3.17 7.99
CA ILE A 169 3.49 4.44 8.09
C ILE A 169 2.74 5.52 7.33
N ARG A 170 2.38 6.61 8.01
CA ARG A 170 1.78 7.80 7.38
C ARG A 170 2.76 8.97 7.42
N THR A 171 3.13 9.48 6.25
CA THR A 171 4.00 10.65 6.08
C THR A 171 3.22 11.96 6.22
N SER A 172 3.96 13.07 6.41
CA SER A 172 3.47 14.45 6.44
C SER A 172 2.56 14.83 7.64
N GLY A 173 2.65 14.13 8.77
CA GLY A 173 1.95 14.47 10.01
C GLY A 173 0.44 14.25 10.02
N GLU A 174 -0.10 13.58 9.01
CA GLU A 174 -1.54 13.37 8.87
C GLU A 174 -2.00 12.11 9.63
N MET A 175 -2.98 12.25 10.53
CA MET A 175 -3.49 11.17 11.40
C MET A 175 -4.85 10.64 10.92
N ARG A 176 -4.91 10.11 9.70
CA ARG A 176 -6.12 9.50 9.14
C ARG A 176 -5.74 8.42 8.11
N LEU A 177 -6.60 7.42 7.91
CA LEU A 177 -6.36 6.31 6.97
C LEU A 177 -6.63 6.71 5.52
N SER A 178 -7.48 7.69 5.28
CA SER A 178 -7.86 8.16 3.94
C SER A 178 -8.32 7.04 3.02
N ASN A 179 -9.22 6.19 3.51
CA ASN A 179 -9.81 5.08 2.73
C ASN A 179 -8.77 4.01 2.28
N PHE A 180 -7.66 3.86 3.03
CA PHE A 180 -6.60 2.89 2.72
C PHE A 180 -6.74 1.65 3.59
N LEU A 181 -6.78 0.46 2.99
CA LEU A 181 -6.75 -0.88 3.60
C LEU A 181 -7.66 -1.01 4.84
N LEU A 182 -8.93 -0.54 4.75
CA LEU A 182 -9.81 -0.39 5.92
C LEU A 182 -10.07 -1.69 6.67
N TRP A 183 -10.17 -2.82 5.97
CA TRP A 183 -10.34 -4.15 6.55
C TRP A 183 -9.03 -4.64 7.16
N GLN A 184 -7.95 -4.58 6.40
CA GLN A 184 -6.66 -5.17 6.71
C GLN A 184 -5.93 -4.46 7.86
N LEU A 185 -6.23 -3.16 8.09
CA LEU A 185 -5.59 -2.35 9.13
C LEU A 185 -6.22 -2.52 10.54
N SER A 186 -7.13 -3.48 10.72
CA SER A 186 -7.90 -3.63 11.97
C SER A 186 -7.03 -3.81 13.22
N TYR A 187 -5.85 -4.43 13.10
CA TYR A 187 -4.90 -4.67 14.19
C TYR A 187 -3.49 -4.15 13.88
N THR A 188 -3.38 -3.31 12.87
CA THR A 188 -2.10 -2.75 12.41
C THR A 188 -1.62 -1.64 13.33
N GLU A 189 -0.34 -1.67 13.70
CA GLU A 189 0.31 -0.57 14.39
C GLU A 189 0.49 0.65 13.47
N ILE A 190 0.29 1.86 14.00
CA ILE A 190 0.35 3.08 13.19
C ILE A 190 1.53 3.93 13.63
N HIS A 191 2.38 4.30 12.69
CA HIS A 191 3.46 5.26 12.86
C HIS A 191 3.21 6.50 12.00
N VAL A 192 3.19 7.69 12.60
CA VAL A 192 3.00 8.96 11.90
C VAL A 192 4.29 9.77 11.97
N THR A 193 4.85 10.12 10.82
CA THR A 193 6.04 10.98 10.72
C THR A 193 5.71 12.33 10.09
N GLN A 194 6.40 13.39 10.53
CA GLN A 194 6.30 14.73 9.95
C GLN A 194 6.99 14.82 8.59
N THR A 195 7.90 13.90 8.29
CA THR A 195 8.65 13.86 7.03
C THR A 195 7.70 13.75 5.84
N LEU A 196 7.89 14.62 4.85
CA LEU A 196 7.14 14.58 3.59
C LEU A 196 7.64 13.41 2.72
N TRP A 197 6.76 12.76 1.97
CA TRP A 197 7.11 11.56 1.20
C TRP A 197 8.36 11.69 0.31
N PRO A 198 8.60 12.81 -0.42
CA PRO A 198 9.82 12.94 -1.22
C PRO A 198 11.13 12.88 -0.43
N ASP A 199 11.11 13.24 0.86
CA ASP A 199 12.27 13.21 1.75
C ASP A 199 12.31 11.93 2.62
N PHE A 200 11.26 11.08 2.56
CA PHE A 200 11.21 9.83 3.29
C PHE A 200 12.16 8.79 2.67
N GLY A 201 12.95 8.15 3.52
CA GLY A 201 13.96 7.21 3.07
C GLY A 201 14.31 6.17 4.13
N ARG A 202 15.57 5.74 4.09
CA ARG A 202 16.11 4.69 4.97
C ARG A 202 16.00 5.06 6.45
N GLU A 203 16.43 6.26 6.81
CA GLU A 203 16.47 6.69 8.21
C GLU A 203 15.08 6.71 8.83
N GLU A 204 14.10 7.27 8.12
CA GLU A 204 12.71 7.35 8.58
C GLU A 204 12.06 5.97 8.65
N LEU A 205 12.35 5.09 7.69
CA LEU A 205 11.85 3.71 7.72
C LEU A 205 12.41 2.96 8.93
N PHE A 206 13.71 3.01 9.17
CA PHE A 206 14.31 2.32 10.30
C PHE A 206 13.87 2.91 11.64
N ALA A 207 13.64 4.22 11.73
CA ALA A 207 13.02 4.84 12.91
C ALA A 207 11.61 4.31 13.17
N ALA A 208 10.79 4.17 12.12
CA ALA A 208 9.45 3.59 12.23
C ALA A 208 9.47 2.10 12.62
N LEU A 209 10.41 1.33 12.09
CA LEU A 209 10.60 -0.08 12.45
C LEU A 209 11.09 -0.24 13.90
N ALA A 210 11.99 0.63 14.38
CA ALA A 210 12.45 0.63 15.76
C ALA A 210 11.33 1.00 16.73
N ASP A 211 10.50 2.00 16.39
CA ASP A 211 9.30 2.34 17.15
C ASP A 211 8.34 1.14 17.21
N TYR A 212 8.06 0.51 16.08
CA TYR A 212 7.24 -0.70 16.01
C TYR A 212 7.80 -1.84 16.89
N ALA A 213 9.09 -2.12 16.81
CA ALA A 213 9.73 -3.18 17.57
C ALA A 213 9.70 -2.95 19.10
N SER A 214 9.56 -1.70 19.53
CA SER A 214 9.45 -1.35 20.96
C SER A 214 8.04 -1.53 21.53
N ARG A 215 7.04 -1.80 20.69
CA ARG A 215 5.64 -1.89 21.10
C ARG A 215 5.27 -3.31 21.53
N ASP A 216 4.38 -3.41 22.53
CA ASP A 216 3.78 -4.66 22.97
C ASP A 216 2.42 -4.89 22.28
N ARG A 217 2.35 -5.84 21.35
CA ARG A 217 1.14 -6.16 20.57
C ARG A 217 0.28 -7.16 21.35
N ARG A 218 -0.89 -6.71 21.80
CA ARG A 218 -1.78 -7.50 22.67
C ARG A 218 -2.92 -8.21 21.96
N PHE A 219 -3.26 -7.86 20.74
CA PHE A 219 -4.37 -8.44 19.96
C PHE A 219 -5.68 -8.64 20.76
N GLY A 220 -5.98 -7.69 21.68
CA GLY A 220 -7.13 -7.77 22.58
C GLY A 220 -6.95 -8.67 23.81
N GLY A 221 -5.79 -9.31 24.00
CA GLY A 221 -5.46 -10.12 25.19
C GLY A 221 -5.03 -9.22 26.37
N ALA A 222 -5.47 -9.56 27.60
CA ALA A 222 -4.94 -8.98 28.83
C ALA A 222 -3.66 -9.72 29.23
N GLN A 223 -2.61 -8.99 29.62
CA GLN A 223 -1.51 -9.60 30.40
C GLN A 223 -2.02 -9.94 31.79
N GLU A 224 -1.92 -11.20 32.22
CA GLU A 224 -2.05 -11.52 33.62
C GLU A 224 -0.86 -10.88 34.35
N ASN A 225 -1.12 -9.77 35.04
CA ASN A 225 -0.16 -9.24 35.99
C ASN A 225 0.01 -10.31 37.09
N PRO A 226 1.24 -10.81 37.35
CA PRO A 226 1.46 -11.67 38.49
C PRO A 226 1.03 -10.88 39.74
N VAL A 227 -0.01 -11.38 40.44
CA VAL A 227 -0.45 -10.83 41.72
C VAL A 227 0.78 -10.95 42.66
N PRO A 228 1.28 -9.84 43.24
CA PRO A 228 2.40 -9.95 44.17
C PRO A 228 1.92 -10.83 45.33
N SER A 229 2.61 -11.95 45.53
CA SER A 229 2.41 -12.80 46.70
C SER A 229 2.61 -11.95 47.94
N ARG A 230 1.55 -11.69 48.68
CA ARG A 230 1.63 -11.05 49.99
C ARG A 230 2.40 -12.03 50.90
N ALA A 231 3.61 -11.64 51.26
CA ALA A 231 4.35 -12.25 52.40
C ALA A 231 3.76 -11.74 53.73
#